data_5c10b078c197dbfcd7ba15f4556a8537
#
_entry.id   5c10b078c197dbfcd7ba15f4556a8537
#
_cell.length_a   1.000
_cell.length_b   1.000
_cell.length_c   1.000
_cell.angle_alpha   90.00
_cell.angle_beta   90.00
_cell.angle_gamma   90.00
#
_symmetry.space_group_name_H-M   'P 1'
#
loop_
_entity.id
_entity.type
_entity.pdbx_description
1 polymer ?
#
loop_
_entity_poly.entity_id
_entity_poly.type
_entity_poly.pdbx_seq_one_letter_code
_entity_poly.pdbx_strand_id
1 'polypeptide(L)'
;MEPYMKEGDSVTVKKYDDYSVGDVLVFLYKGELLIHRLLKIENGRYFCKGDNALRLEDMTLPDIAGKAILHNGEPLKETPTYLPSLSYLVNRAFRKCGYDIKKTKESAIYRFYKKIIMKVEDNTMKYRKNEAMDYIPADETSLAVFDPESGDTHFFDETGIDILNCLDDPCDLETLLTRLCEIYEATPDLIRSDVEEFLADVVAKKVVIPE
;
A
#
# COMPACT_ATOMS: atom_id res chain seq x y z
N MET A 1 1.43 -11.92 0.36
CA MET A 1 0.78 -10.60 0.54
C MET A 1 1.44 -9.51 -0.29
N GLU A 2 2.38 -9.88 -1.16
CA GLU A 2 2.94 -8.88 -2.06
C GLU A 2 1.84 -8.12 -2.85
N PRO A 3 2.02 -6.85 -3.08
CA PRO A 3 3.23 -6.08 -2.75
C PRO A 3 3.23 -5.45 -1.34
N TYR A 4 2.12 -5.54 -0.58
CA TYR A 4 1.97 -4.94 0.75
C TYR A 4 2.96 -5.48 1.80
N MET A 5 3.29 -6.78 1.74
CA MET A 5 4.31 -7.42 2.59
C MET A 5 5.29 -8.16 1.70
N LYS A 6 6.58 -7.93 1.91
CA LYS A 6 7.68 -8.48 1.10
C LYS A 6 8.48 -9.51 1.90
N GLU A 7 9.31 -10.27 1.22
CA GLU A 7 10.29 -11.14 1.84
C GLU A 7 11.28 -10.31 2.67
N GLY A 8 11.48 -10.70 3.93
CA GLY A 8 12.30 -9.97 4.89
C GLY A 8 11.51 -9.07 5.84
N ASP A 9 10.24 -8.77 5.56
CA ASP A 9 9.40 -8.00 6.46
C ASP A 9 9.10 -8.75 7.75
N SER A 10 8.96 -8.01 8.86
CA SER A 10 8.53 -8.56 10.15
C SER A 10 7.04 -8.35 10.36
N VAL A 11 6.36 -9.36 10.89
CA VAL A 11 4.93 -9.29 11.20
C VAL A 11 4.68 -9.72 12.64
N THR A 12 4.03 -8.87 13.42
CA THR A 12 3.56 -9.22 14.76
C THR A 12 2.17 -9.83 14.66
N VAL A 13 1.99 -11.01 15.25
CA VAL A 13 0.76 -11.80 15.17
C VAL A 13 0.15 -11.93 16.54
N LYS A 14 -1.18 -11.74 16.64
CA LYS A 14 -1.94 -11.98 17.87
C LYS A 14 -3.05 -12.99 17.62
N LYS A 15 -3.19 -13.96 18.51
CA LYS A 15 -4.24 -14.98 18.45
C LYS A 15 -5.53 -14.45 19.07
N TYR A 16 -6.64 -14.78 18.44
CA TYR A 16 -8.01 -14.46 18.86
C TYR A 16 -8.87 -15.72 18.79
N ASP A 17 -10.01 -15.71 19.48
CA ASP A 17 -10.97 -16.82 19.47
C ASP A 17 -11.81 -16.84 18.18
N ASP A 18 -11.94 -15.69 17.51
CA ASP A 18 -12.60 -15.53 16.22
C ASP A 18 -11.91 -14.45 15.36
N TYR A 19 -12.26 -14.40 14.09
CA TYR A 19 -11.69 -13.49 13.10
C TYR A 19 -12.79 -12.94 12.20
N SER A 20 -12.55 -11.76 11.61
CA SER A 20 -13.50 -11.05 10.76
C SER A 20 -13.01 -10.96 9.31
N VAL A 21 -13.96 -10.93 8.37
CA VAL A 21 -13.65 -10.68 6.95
C VAL A 21 -12.88 -9.37 6.82
N GLY A 22 -11.76 -9.42 6.10
CA GLY A 22 -10.81 -8.32 5.99
C GLY A 22 -9.55 -8.51 6.83
N ASP A 23 -9.59 -9.31 7.89
CA ASP A 23 -8.40 -9.58 8.70
C ASP A 23 -7.29 -10.23 7.86
N VAL A 24 -6.05 -9.85 8.13
CA VAL A 24 -4.87 -10.50 7.58
C VAL A 24 -4.45 -11.60 8.55
N LEU A 25 -4.58 -12.85 8.13
CA LEU A 25 -4.33 -14.01 8.96
C LEU A 25 -3.01 -14.68 8.60
N VAL A 26 -2.33 -15.17 9.63
CA VAL A 26 -1.19 -16.09 9.53
C VAL A 26 -1.68 -17.47 9.88
N PHE A 27 -1.47 -18.44 9.00
CA PHE A 27 -2.01 -19.79 9.15
C PHE A 27 -1.12 -20.83 8.48
N LEU A 28 -1.24 -22.08 8.94
CA LEU A 28 -0.56 -23.23 8.37
C LEU A 28 -1.44 -23.82 7.24
N TYR A 29 -0.88 -23.92 6.04
CA TYR A 29 -1.57 -24.51 4.90
C TYR A 29 -0.65 -25.47 4.14
N LYS A 30 -0.99 -26.76 4.12
CA LYS A 30 -0.21 -27.82 3.46
C LYS A 30 1.27 -27.87 3.90
N GLY A 31 1.54 -27.57 5.18
CA GLY A 31 2.88 -27.56 5.75
C GLY A 31 3.66 -26.26 5.59
N GLU A 32 3.10 -25.26 4.95
CA GLU A 32 3.70 -23.94 4.79
C GLU A 32 2.96 -22.90 5.63
N LEU A 33 3.70 -21.96 6.21
CA LEU A 33 3.11 -20.81 6.92
C LEU A 33 2.82 -19.71 5.91
N LEU A 34 1.54 -19.37 5.77
CA LEU A 34 1.06 -18.34 4.85
C LEU A 34 0.50 -17.15 5.60
N ILE A 35 0.56 -15.97 4.97
CA ILE A 35 -0.05 -14.74 5.44
C ILE A 35 -0.97 -14.18 4.35
N HIS A 36 -2.28 -14.28 4.55
CA HIS A 36 -3.26 -13.90 3.55
C HIS A 36 -4.49 -13.21 4.19
N ARG A 37 -5.24 -12.50 3.36
CA ARG A 37 -6.46 -11.79 3.78
C ARG A 37 -7.64 -12.73 3.83
N LEU A 38 -8.41 -12.66 4.91
CA LEU A 38 -9.66 -13.38 5.09
C LEU A 38 -10.76 -12.74 4.23
N LEU A 39 -11.29 -13.52 3.28
CA LEU A 39 -12.30 -13.04 2.32
C LEU A 39 -13.71 -13.51 2.64
N LYS A 40 -13.84 -14.67 3.29
CA LYS A 40 -15.13 -15.28 3.59
C LYS A 40 -15.00 -16.25 4.76
N ILE A 41 -16.09 -16.34 5.54
CA ILE A 41 -16.28 -17.38 6.57
C ILE A 41 -17.58 -18.12 6.19
N GLU A 42 -17.53 -19.43 6.13
CA GLU A 42 -18.70 -20.26 5.80
C GLU A 42 -18.59 -21.63 6.45
N ASN A 43 -19.61 -22.04 7.18
CA ASN A 43 -19.68 -23.35 7.85
C ASN A 43 -18.46 -23.68 8.70
N GLY A 44 -17.94 -22.71 9.48
CA GLY A 44 -16.76 -22.86 10.32
C GLY A 44 -15.42 -22.96 9.56
N ARG A 45 -15.43 -22.70 8.25
CA ARG A 45 -14.22 -22.61 7.42
C ARG A 45 -13.91 -21.17 7.08
N TYR A 46 -12.62 -20.86 7.07
CA TYR A 46 -12.05 -19.57 6.77
C TYR A 46 -11.42 -19.63 5.38
N PHE A 47 -11.81 -18.72 4.48
CA PHE A 47 -11.30 -18.65 3.11
C PHE A 47 -10.42 -17.44 2.94
N CYS A 48 -9.12 -17.67 2.80
CA CYS A 48 -8.13 -16.63 2.63
C CYS A 48 -7.55 -16.59 1.21
N LYS A 49 -7.02 -15.45 0.83
CA LYS A 49 -6.32 -15.26 -0.44
C LYS A 49 -5.26 -14.17 -0.30
N GLY A 50 -4.06 -14.40 -0.83
CA GLY A 50 -3.07 -13.35 -1.00
C GLY A 50 -3.57 -12.29 -1.99
N ASP A 51 -3.25 -11.02 -1.72
CA ASP A 51 -3.75 -9.91 -2.54
C ASP A 51 -3.33 -10.04 -4.01
N ASN A 52 -2.14 -10.58 -4.29
CA ASN A 52 -1.68 -10.92 -5.65
C ASN A 52 -2.03 -12.34 -6.12
N ALA A 53 -2.53 -13.20 -5.23
CA ALA A 53 -2.88 -14.56 -5.59
C ALA A 53 -4.23 -14.63 -6.34
N LEU A 54 -4.49 -15.73 -7.04
CA LEU A 54 -5.77 -15.99 -7.70
C LEU A 54 -6.56 -17.09 -7.01
N ARG A 55 -5.86 -17.98 -6.27
CA ARG A 55 -6.46 -19.10 -5.55
C ARG A 55 -6.92 -18.70 -4.16
N LEU A 56 -7.94 -19.40 -3.68
CA LEU A 56 -8.36 -19.38 -2.28
C LEU A 56 -7.72 -20.57 -1.56
N GLU A 57 -7.26 -20.33 -0.36
CA GLU A 57 -6.93 -21.33 0.65
C GLU A 57 -8.09 -21.39 1.64
N ASP A 58 -8.51 -22.61 1.99
CA ASP A 58 -9.55 -22.85 2.98
C ASP A 58 -9.00 -23.64 4.17
N MET A 59 -9.29 -23.17 5.37
CA MET A 59 -8.76 -23.72 6.61
C MET A 59 -9.79 -23.68 7.73
N THR A 60 -9.46 -24.30 8.84
CA THR A 60 -10.24 -24.29 10.09
C THR A 60 -9.54 -23.44 11.14
N LEU A 61 -10.24 -23.09 12.22
CA LEU A 61 -9.70 -22.25 13.29
C LEU A 61 -8.37 -22.79 13.89
N PRO A 62 -8.18 -24.12 14.11
CA PRO A 62 -6.92 -24.66 14.60
C PRO A 62 -5.71 -24.40 13.70
N ASP A 63 -5.91 -24.22 12.39
CA ASP A 63 -4.84 -23.97 11.43
C ASP A 63 -4.32 -22.53 11.50
N ILE A 64 -5.11 -21.62 12.12
CA ILE A 64 -4.82 -20.19 12.20
C ILE A 64 -3.90 -19.91 13.39
N ALA A 65 -2.69 -19.43 13.11
CA ALA A 65 -1.74 -18.97 14.12
C ALA A 65 -2.20 -17.64 14.76
N GLY A 66 -2.80 -16.75 13.99
CA GLY A 66 -3.38 -15.51 14.47
C GLY A 66 -3.59 -14.45 13.39
N LYS A 67 -4.04 -13.26 13.82
CA LYS A 67 -4.17 -12.05 13.01
C LYS A 67 -2.89 -11.23 13.07
N ALA A 68 -2.41 -10.77 11.93
CA ALA A 68 -1.35 -9.79 11.85
C ALA A 68 -1.86 -8.45 12.39
N ILE A 69 -1.11 -7.85 13.32
CA ILE A 69 -1.47 -6.59 13.98
C ILE A 69 -0.45 -5.48 13.72
N LEU A 70 0.84 -5.84 13.53
CA LEU A 70 1.89 -4.91 13.14
C LEU A 70 2.63 -5.45 11.92
N HIS A 71 3.10 -4.54 11.06
CA HIS A 71 4.00 -4.80 9.95
C HIS A 71 5.21 -3.88 10.10
N ASN A 72 6.41 -4.43 10.19
CA ASN A 72 7.66 -3.71 10.47
C ASN A 72 7.58 -2.76 11.70
N GLY A 73 6.83 -3.17 12.73
CA GLY A 73 6.62 -2.40 13.96
C GLY A 73 5.44 -1.41 13.92
N GLU A 74 4.88 -1.12 12.76
CA GLU A 74 3.76 -0.21 12.58
C GLU A 74 2.41 -0.94 12.58
N PRO A 75 1.33 -0.35 13.13
CA PRO A 75 0.01 -0.94 13.06
C PRO A 75 -0.46 -1.20 11.64
N LEU A 76 -1.03 -2.39 11.41
CA LEU A 76 -1.68 -2.67 10.12
C LEU A 76 -2.89 -1.76 9.93
N LYS A 77 -2.96 -1.08 8.78
CA LYS A 77 -4.15 -0.31 8.40
C LYS A 77 -5.36 -1.22 8.22
N GLU A 78 -6.52 -0.68 8.54
CA GLU A 78 -7.77 -1.39 8.33
C GLU A 78 -8.00 -1.68 6.86
N THR A 79 -8.47 -2.90 6.59
CA THR A 79 -8.84 -3.30 5.24
C THR A 79 -10.10 -2.56 4.80
N PRO A 80 -10.10 -1.86 3.65
CA PRO A 80 -11.33 -1.30 3.10
C PRO A 80 -12.41 -2.37 2.95
N THR A 81 -13.63 -2.08 3.38
CA THR A 81 -14.74 -3.06 3.46
C THR A 81 -15.10 -3.72 2.12
N TYR A 82 -14.85 -3.04 1.02
CA TYR A 82 -15.09 -3.54 -0.34
C TYR A 82 -13.99 -4.50 -0.84
N LEU A 83 -12.78 -4.43 -0.29
CA LEU A 83 -11.61 -5.15 -0.81
C LEU A 83 -11.75 -6.68 -0.74
N PRO A 84 -12.23 -7.28 0.36
CA PRO A 84 -12.45 -8.72 0.41
C PRO A 84 -13.43 -9.23 -0.64
N SER A 85 -14.54 -8.51 -0.84
CA SER A 85 -15.55 -8.87 -1.85
C SER A 85 -15.00 -8.80 -3.27
N LEU A 86 -14.24 -7.74 -3.58
CA LEU A 86 -13.60 -7.57 -4.88
C LEU A 86 -12.53 -8.65 -5.13
N SER A 87 -11.73 -8.96 -4.12
CA SER A 87 -10.73 -10.03 -4.15
C SER A 87 -11.36 -11.41 -4.39
N TYR A 88 -12.52 -11.66 -3.78
CA TYR A 88 -13.31 -12.88 -4.01
C TYR A 88 -13.86 -12.96 -5.45
N LEU A 89 -14.30 -11.83 -6.03
CA LEU A 89 -14.73 -11.78 -7.43
C LEU A 89 -13.60 -12.12 -8.42
N VAL A 90 -12.36 -11.75 -8.11
CA VAL A 90 -11.19 -12.17 -8.90
C VAL A 90 -11.01 -13.68 -8.87
N ASN A 91 -11.15 -14.32 -7.71
CA ASN A 91 -11.13 -15.79 -7.64
C ASN A 91 -12.28 -16.43 -8.43
N ARG A 92 -13.49 -15.86 -8.38
CA ARG A 92 -14.61 -16.33 -9.23
C ARG A 92 -14.29 -16.24 -10.72
N ALA A 93 -13.66 -15.14 -11.15
CA ALA A 93 -13.21 -14.98 -12.54
C ALA A 93 -12.17 -16.03 -12.90
N PHE A 94 -11.21 -16.31 -12.03
CA PHE A 94 -10.20 -17.35 -12.22
C PHE A 94 -10.82 -18.73 -12.43
N ARG A 95 -11.80 -19.08 -11.61
CA ARG A 95 -12.57 -20.34 -11.78
C ARG A 95 -13.34 -20.39 -13.10
N LYS A 96 -14.00 -19.28 -13.48
CA LYS A 96 -14.72 -19.17 -14.77
C LYS A 96 -13.81 -19.25 -15.98
N CYS A 97 -12.57 -18.77 -15.87
CA CYS A 97 -11.56 -18.89 -16.91
C CYS A 97 -10.90 -20.29 -16.95
N GLY A 98 -11.42 -21.27 -16.22
CA GLY A 98 -10.87 -22.63 -16.17
C GLY A 98 -9.51 -22.71 -15.50
N TYR A 99 -9.27 -21.83 -14.50
CA TYR A 99 -7.99 -21.71 -13.79
C TYR A 99 -6.80 -21.25 -14.67
N ASP A 100 -7.13 -20.60 -15.79
CA ASP A 100 -6.12 -20.00 -16.67
C ASP A 100 -5.69 -18.61 -16.15
N ILE A 101 -4.43 -18.52 -15.76
CA ILE A 101 -3.85 -17.30 -15.17
C ILE A 101 -3.85 -16.16 -16.21
N LYS A 102 -3.47 -16.43 -17.45
CA LYS A 102 -3.36 -15.41 -18.50
C LYS A 102 -4.72 -14.80 -18.81
N LYS A 103 -5.73 -15.64 -19.10
CA LYS A 103 -7.11 -15.22 -19.35
C LYS A 103 -7.68 -14.43 -18.17
N THR A 104 -7.37 -14.85 -16.93
CA THR A 104 -7.84 -14.14 -15.74
C THR A 104 -7.23 -12.76 -15.64
N LYS A 105 -5.91 -12.64 -15.85
CA LYS A 105 -5.20 -11.35 -15.81
C LYS A 105 -5.65 -10.38 -16.91
N GLU A 106 -6.12 -10.89 -18.04
CA GLU A 106 -6.70 -10.12 -19.14
C GLU A 106 -8.15 -9.68 -18.86
N SER A 107 -8.82 -10.25 -17.85
CA SER A 107 -10.21 -9.92 -17.53
C SER A 107 -10.37 -8.49 -16.96
N ALA A 108 -11.50 -7.86 -17.26
CA ALA A 108 -11.80 -6.51 -16.76
C ALA A 108 -11.80 -6.46 -15.23
N ILE A 109 -12.35 -7.49 -14.56
CA ILE A 109 -12.39 -7.55 -13.09
C ILE A 109 -11.00 -7.62 -12.46
N TYR A 110 -10.07 -8.37 -13.06
CA TYR A 110 -8.69 -8.44 -12.55
C TYR A 110 -7.96 -7.11 -12.75
N ARG A 111 -8.09 -6.48 -13.93
CA ARG A 111 -7.48 -5.18 -14.20
C ARG A 111 -8.01 -4.08 -13.27
N PHE A 112 -9.32 -4.09 -13.01
CA PHE A 112 -9.92 -3.17 -12.05
C PHE A 112 -9.42 -3.41 -10.62
N TYR A 113 -9.40 -4.68 -10.18
CA TYR A 113 -8.87 -5.08 -8.88
C TYR A 113 -7.41 -4.65 -8.69
N LYS A 114 -6.56 -4.87 -9.72
CA LYS A 114 -5.14 -4.45 -9.63
C LYS A 114 -4.98 -2.95 -9.47
N LYS A 115 -5.77 -2.14 -10.17
CA LYS A 115 -5.76 -0.68 -9.97
C LYS A 115 -6.12 -0.29 -8.53
N ILE A 116 -7.10 -0.97 -7.94
CA ILE A 116 -7.51 -0.69 -6.55
C ILE A 116 -6.44 -1.13 -5.57
N ILE A 117 -5.89 -2.34 -5.71
CA ILE A 117 -4.81 -2.83 -4.83
C ILE A 117 -3.60 -1.89 -4.87
N MET A 118 -3.16 -1.48 -6.05
CA MET A 118 -2.05 -0.54 -6.18
C MET A 118 -2.35 0.79 -5.47
N LYS A 119 -3.57 1.32 -5.58
CA LYS A 119 -3.96 2.52 -4.82
C LYS A 119 -3.99 2.32 -3.30
N VAL A 120 -4.42 1.16 -2.83
CA VAL A 120 -4.37 0.82 -1.39
C VAL A 120 -2.92 0.73 -0.91
N GLU A 121 -2.00 0.30 -1.77
CA GLU A 121 -0.56 0.25 -1.50
C GLU A 121 0.07 1.64 -1.48
N ASP A 122 -0.23 2.48 -2.47
CA ASP A 122 0.24 3.87 -2.48
C ASP A 122 -0.19 4.61 -1.20
N ASN A 123 -1.39 4.32 -0.67
CA ASN A 123 -1.86 4.88 0.60
C ASN A 123 -1.18 4.28 1.85
N THR A 124 -0.40 3.22 1.72
CA THR A 124 0.38 2.64 2.84
C THR A 124 1.86 2.98 2.75
N MET A 125 2.33 3.42 1.59
CA MET A 125 3.69 3.87 1.36
C MET A 125 3.89 5.21 2.05
N LYS A 126 4.88 5.29 2.93
CA LYS A 126 5.31 6.56 3.52
C LYS A 126 6.36 7.17 2.61
N TYR A 127 6.37 8.47 2.56
CA TYR A 127 7.35 9.26 1.83
C TYR A 127 8.14 10.12 2.80
N ARG A 128 9.43 10.27 2.56
CA ARG A 128 10.29 11.19 3.30
C ARG A 128 11.29 11.86 2.38
N LYS A 129 11.80 13.00 2.78
CA LYS A 129 12.94 13.62 2.13
C LYS A 129 14.15 12.67 2.13
N ASN A 130 14.91 12.66 1.05
CA ASN A 130 16.15 11.92 0.98
C ASN A 130 17.26 12.72 1.66
N GLU A 131 17.73 12.27 2.81
CA GLU A 131 18.78 12.91 3.60
C GLU A 131 20.16 12.93 2.89
N ALA A 132 20.32 12.15 1.82
CA ALA A 132 21.54 12.17 1.01
C ALA A 132 21.58 13.36 0.03
N MET A 133 20.50 14.11 -0.12
CA MET A 133 20.41 15.30 -0.96
C MET A 133 20.74 16.57 -0.18
N ASP A 134 21.32 17.56 -0.85
CA ASP A 134 21.55 18.89 -0.29
C ASP A 134 20.40 19.84 -0.67
N TYR A 135 19.66 20.30 0.34
CA TYR A 135 18.53 21.23 0.18
C TYR A 135 19.00 22.66 0.39
N ILE A 136 19.12 23.43 -0.68
CA ILE A 136 19.74 24.76 -0.71
C ILE A 136 18.67 25.80 -1.08
N PRO A 137 18.20 26.67 -0.16
CA PRO A 137 17.34 27.78 -0.52
C PRO A 137 18.03 28.68 -1.55
N ALA A 138 17.45 28.84 -2.73
CA ALA A 138 17.99 29.74 -3.76
C ALA A 138 17.50 31.17 -3.54
N ASP A 139 16.25 31.35 -3.12
CA ASP A 139 15.64 32.60 -2.66
C ASP A 139 14.44 32.30 -1.73
N GLU A 140 13.58 33.32 -1.45
CA GLU A 140 12.41 33.18 -0.56
C GLU A 140 11.31 32.23 -1.13
N THR A 141 11.30 31.99 -2.44
CA THR A 141 10.26 31.26 -3.17
C THR A 141 10.79 30.08 -3.99
N SER A 142 12.10 29.84 -3.95
CA SER A 142 12.73 28.76 -4.72
C SER A 142 13.76 27.98 -3.93
N LEU A 143 13.75 26.64 -4.13
CA LEU A 143 14.65 25.68 -3.50
C LEU A 143 15.41 24.91 -4.59
N ALA A 144 16.71 24.84 -4.47
CA ALA A 144 17.55 23.94 -5.25
C ALA A 144 17.84 22.69 -4.40
N VAL A 145 17.64 21.50 -4.98
CA VAL A 145 18.00 20.23 -4.37
C VAL A 145 19.09 19.59 -5.21
N PHE A 146 20.27 19.45 -4.64
CA PHE A 146 21.46 18.92 -5.30
C PHE A 146 21.68 17.46 -4.89
N ASP A 147 21.88 16.59 -5.89
CA ASP A 147 22.30 15.21 -5.69
C ASP A 147 23.84 15.11 -5.76
N PRO A 148 24.55 14.91 -4.64
CA PRO A 148 25.99 14.81 -4.65
C PRO A 148 26.52 13.52 -5.31
N GLU A 149 25.68 12.51 -5.52
CA GLU A 149 26.07 11.26 -6.19
C GLU A 149 26.06 11.42 -7.71
N SER A 150 25.01 12.01 -8.29
CA SER A 150 24.88 12.19 -9.74
C SER A 150 25.41 13.53 -10.24
N GLY A 151 25.44 14.54 -9.37
CA GLY A 151 25.74 15.94 -9.71
C GLY A 151 24.55 16.70 -10.27
N ASP A 152 23.37 16.12 -10.30
CA ASP A 152 22.14 16.77 -10.77
C ASP A 152 21.60 17.79 -9.77
N THR A 153 20.94 18.84 -10.28
CA THR A 153 20.28 19.84 -9.46
C THR A 153 18.83 20.00 -9.93
N HIS A 154 17.91 19.91 -8.99
CA HIS A 154 16.46 20.08 -9.22
C HIS A 154 15.99 21.36 -8.54
N PHE A 155 15.13 22.12 -9.24
CA PHE A 155 14.58 23.37 -8.71
C PHE A 155 13.10 23.20 -8.43
N PHE A 156 12.65 23.74 -7.30
CA PHE A 156 11.28 23.70 -6.82
C PHE A 156 10.80 25.11 -6.52
N ASP A 157 9.55 25.37 -6.89
CA ASP A 157 8.82 26.60 -6.56
C ASP A 157 8.22 26.53 -5.15
N GLU A 158 7.49 27.56 -4.74
CA GLU A 158 6.84 27.66 -3.43
C GLU A 158 5.95 26.45 -3.14
N THR A 159 5.17 25.97 -4.12
CA THR A 159 4.30 24.79 -3.96
C THR A 159 5.13 23.53 -3.72
N GLY A 160 6.19 23.33 -4.49
CA GLY A 160 7.11 22.21 -4.30
C GLY A 160 7.81 22.25 -2.95
N ILE A 161 8.18 23.43 -2.46
CA ILE A 161 8.77 23.63 -1.13
C ILE A 161 7.78 23.22 -0.04
N ASP A 162 6.52 23.64 -0.13
CA ASP A 162 5.49 23.30 0.86
C ASP A 162 5.23 21.79 0.92
N ILE A 163 5.16 21.12 -0.25
CA ILE A 163 5.02 19.66 -0.30
C ILE A 163 6.24 18.98 0.34
N LEU A 164 7.46 19.42 0.01
CA LEU A 164 8.69 18.87 0.60
C LEU A 164 8.76 19.10 2.10
N ASN A 165 8.36 20.27 2.61
CA ASN A 165 8.33 20.57 4.04
C ASN A 165 7.30 19.70 4.80
N CYS A 166 6.18 19.36 4.18
CA CYS A 166 5.24 18.39 4.73
C CYS A 166 5.81 16.98 4.89
N LEU A 167 6.95 16.67 4.22
CA LEU A 167 7.66 15.39 4.27
C LEU A 167 8.90 15.42 5.18
N ASP A 168 9.07 16.43 6.03
CA ASP A 168 10.11 16.45 7.07
C ASP A 168 9.93 15.29 8.05
N ASP A 169 8.69 15.01 8.42
CA ASP A 169 8.31 13.78 9.12
C ASP A 169 7.69 12.80 8.10
N PRO A 170 8.20 11.56 8.02
CA PRO A 170 7.69 10.54 7.09
C PRO A 170 6.17 10.37 7.19
N CYS A 171 5.46 10.49 6.08
CA CYS A 171 4.01 10.34 6.07
C CYS A 171 3.50 9.69 4.79
N ASP A 172 2.31 9.10 4.86
CA ASP A 172 1.62 8.56 3.70
C ASP A 172 0.88 9.66 2.91
N LEU A 173 0.42 9.32 1.71
CA LEU A 173 -0.27 10.25 0.82
C LEU A 173 -1.49 10.91 1.49
N GLU A 174 -2.30 10.18 2.26
CA GLU A 174 -3.49 10.75 2.91
C GLU A 174 -3.12 11.77 4.00
N THR A 175 -2.07 11.48 4.76
CA THR A 175 -1.52 12.43 5.75
C THR A 175 -0.93 13.65 5.06
N LEU A 176 -0.19 13.47 3.95
CA LEU A 176 0.35 14.56 3.15
C LEU A 176 -0.76 15.46 2.60
N LEU A 177 -1.81 14.87 2.00
CA LEU A 177 -2.97 15.60 1.50
C LEU A 177 -3.66 16.40 2.62
N THR A 178 -3.79 15.81 3.82
CA THR A 178 -4.38 16.50 4.97
C THR A 178 -3.57 17.73 5.36
N ARG A 179 -2.24 17.62 5.46
CA ARG A 179 -1.33 18.75 5.77
C ARG A 179 -1.42 19.86 4.72
N LEU A 180 -1.43 19.48 3.43
CA LEU A 180 -1.53 20.44 2.33
C LEU A 180 -2.90 21.13 2.27
N CYS A 181 -3.99 20.42 2.58
CA CYS A 181 -5.32 21.01 2.66
C CYS A 181 -5.42 22.07 3.75
N GLU A 182 -4.70 21.94 4.86
CA GLU A 182 -4.62 22.94 5.91
C GLU A 182 -3.86 24.19 5.43
N ILE A 183 -2.81 24.03 4.62
CA ILE A 183 -2.02 25.16 4.08
C ILE A 183 -2.81 25.93 3.00
N TYR A 184 -3.45 25.21 2.09
CA TYR A 184 -4.08 25.81 0.90
C TYR A 184 -5.60 25.98 1.01
N GLU A 185 -6.20 25.69 2.17
CA GLU A 185 -7.66 25.72 2.38
C GLU A 185 -8.44 24.93 1.30
N ALA A 186 -7.85 23.82 0.82
CA ALA A 186 -8.36 22.99 -0.26
C ALA A 186 -9.01 21.70 0.24
N THR A 187 -9.64 20.95 -0.66
CA THR A 187 -10.13 19.60 -0.36
C THR A 187 -9.19 18.55 -0.95
N PRO A 188 -9.04 17.37 -0.32
CA PRO A 188 -8.15 16.30 -0.82
C PRO A 188 -8.41 15.91 -2.27
N ASP A 189 -9.69 15.84 -2.68
CA ASP A 189 -10.07 15.44 -4.04
C ASP A 189 -9.58 16.45 -5.10
N LEU A 190 -9.46 17.73 -4.72
CA LEU A 190 -9.03 18.80 -5.63
C LEU A 190 -7.54 18.74 -5.94
N ILE A 191 -6.71 18.42 -4.93
CA ILE A 191 -5.24 18.49 -5.03
C ILE A 191 -4.58 17.12 -5.23
N ARG A 192 -5.32 16.04 -5.05
CA ARG A 192 -4.80 14.66 -5.08
C ARG A 192 -3.99 14.34 -6.33
N SER A 193 -4.55 14.63 -7.51
CA SER A 193 -3.92 14.30 -8.79
C SER A 193 -2.57 14.99 -8.95
N ASP A 194 -2.50 16.26 -8.56
CA ASP A 194 -1.30 17.08 -8.69
C ASP A 194 -0.22 16.63 -7.70
N VAL A 195 -0.63 16.27 -6.46
CA VAL A 195 0.29 15.74 -5.43
C VAL A 195 0.80 14.35 -5.83
N GLU A 196 -0.04 13.45 -6.36
CA GLU A 196 0.38 12.15 -6.87
C GLU A 196 1.39 12.28 -8.03
N GLU A 197 1.18 13.21 -8.97
CA GLU A 197 2.10 13.49 -10.08
C GLU A 197 3.43 14.07 -9.56
N PHE A 198 3.38 15.03 -8.64
CA PHE A 198 4.57 15.58 -8.01
C PHE A 198 5.37 14.50 -7.27
N LEU A 199 4.72 13.67 -6.43
CA LEU A 199 5.39 12.57 -5.73
C LEU A 199 6.06 11.59 -6.69
N ALA A 200 5.40 11.23 -7.80
CA ALA A 200 5.98 10.35 -8.81
C ALA A 200 7.25 10.96 -9.42
N ASP A 201 7.25 12.26 -9.69
CA ASP A 201 8.40 12.98 -10.24
C ASP A 201 9.57 13.05 -9.25
N VAL A 202 9.30 13.46 -7.98
CA VAL A 202 10.37 13.61 -6.98
C VAL A 202 10.93 12.28 -6.48
N VAL A 203 10.14 11.20 -6.52
CA VAL A 203 10.62 9.83 -6.27
C VAL A 203 11.52 9.36 -7.41
N ALA A 204 11.13 9.61 -8.68
CA ALA A 204 11.98 9.29 -9.83
C ALA A 204 13.33 10.04 -9.79
N LYS A 205 13.34 11.26 -9.27
CA LYS A 205 14.53 12.10 -9.05
C LYS A 205 15.30 11.76 -7.76
N LYS A 206 14.83 10.78 -6.98
CA LYS A 206 15.37 10.40 -5.66
C LYS A 206 15.38 11.54 -4.62
N VAL A 207 14.72 12.65 -4.87
CA VAL A 207 14.57 13.76 -3.91
C VAL A 207 13.73 13.32 -2.71
N VAL A 208 12.75 12.48 -2.96
CA VAL A 208 11.91 11.81 -1.95
C VAL A 208 12.07 10.31 -2.09
N ILE A 209 12.17 9.61 -0.97
CA ILE A 209 12.28 8.16 -0.95
C ILE A 209 11.06 7.53 -0.27
N PRO A 210 10.50 6.47 -0.86
CA PRO A 210 9.44 5.69 -0.24
C PRO A 210 10.02 4.76 0.84
N GLU A 211 9.25 4.60 1.94
CA GLU A 211 9.52 3.68 3.05
C GLU A 211 8.46 2.58 3.14
#